data_88965ef01aed6e868bd957f9625c1e53
#
_entry.id   88965ef01aed6e868bd957f9625c1e53
#
_cell.length_a   1.000
_cell.length_b   1.000
_cell.length_c   1.000
_cell.angle_alpha   90.00
_cell.angle_beta   90.00
_cell.angle_gamma   90.00
#
_symmetry.space_group_name_H-M   'P 1'
#
loop_
_entity.id
_entity.type
_entity.pdbx_description
1 polymer ?
#
loop_
_entity_poly.entity_id
_entity_poly.type
_entity_poly.pdbx_seq_one_letter_code
_entity_poly.pdbx_strand_id
1 'polypeptide(L)'
;MKINDLCYYQTERILIDDINLSYYITTDNMLQNCEGIRNYEGSPKTDSMIKYQENDILVSNIRPYLKKIWFANRTGGCSPDVLVFRVKDKEKYDAHFVYYALTQDSFFEHMMLGAKGMKMPRGDKNSILEFEIPVPSIEDQQEIVKQIETYEAAIAEAKAVMDSCAERKKMVLEKWLK
;
A
#
# COMPACT_ATOMS: atom_id res chain seq x y z
N MET A 1 -5.87 9.57 -17.63
CA MET A 1 -4.39 9.74 -17.76
C MET A 1 -3.71 8.44 -17.36
N LYS A 2 -2.59 8.11 -17.98
CA LYS A 2 -1.81 6.92 -17.60
C LYS A 2 -1.07 7.13 -16.28
N ILE A 3 -0.83 6.07 -15.51
CA ILE A 3 0.01 6.16 -14.29
C ILE A 3 1.37 6.78 -14.63
N ASN A 4 1.94 6.45 -15.78
CA ASN A 4 3.21 7.04 -16.22
C ASN A 4 3.19 8.56 -16.35
N ASP A 5 2.04 9.19 -16.55
CA ASP A 5 1.91 10.65 -16.58
C ASP A 5 1.95 11.25 -15.18
N LEU A 6 1.44 10.52 -14.18
CA LEU A 6 1.23 10.95 -12.80
C LEU A 6 2.41 10.62 -11.89
N CYS A 7 2.97 9.42 -12.06
CA CYS A 7 3.97 8.85 -11.16
C CYS A 7 5.18 8.31 -11.93
N TYR A 8 6.22 8.01 -11.17
CA TYR A 8 7.36 7.21 -11.63
C TYR A 8 7.71 6.15 -10.58
N TYR A 9 8.40 5.09 -11.00
CA TYR A 9 8.96 4.13 -10.06
C TYR A 9 10.18 4.72 -9.37
N GLN A 10 10.15 4.76 -8.03
CA GLN A 10 11.34 5.08 -7.25
C GLN A 10 12.32 3.90 -7.26
N THR A 11 13.59 4.19 -7.58
CA THR A 11 14.66 3.19 -7.71
C THR A 11 15.89 3.50 -6.87
N GLU A 12 15.90 4.65 -6.16
CA GLU A 12 16.97 5.00 -5.24
C GLU A 12 17.14 3.93 -4.18
N ARG A 13 18.38 3.61 -3.84
CA ARG A 13 18.68 2.58 -2.86
C ARG A 13 19.16 3.22 -1.54
N ILE A 14 18.86 2.51 -0.46
CA ILE A 14 19.31 2.85 0.90
C ILE A 14 19.97 1.61 1.52
N LEU A 15 20.99 1.80 2.35
CA LEU A 15 21.63 0.71 3.07
C LEU A 15 20.76 0.25 4.24
N ILE A 16 20.90 -1.01 4.62
CA ILE A 16 20.14 -1.59 5.73
C ILE A 16 20.43 -0.89 7.05
N ASP A 17 21.67 -0.45 7.26
CA ASP A 17 22.10 0.22 8.48
C ASP A 17 21.54 1.64 8.63
N ASP A 18 21.01 2.22 7.54
CA ASP A 18 20.47 3.57 7.51
C ASP A 18 18.96 3.62 7.79
N ILE A 19 18.33 2.46 8.08
CA ILE A 19 16.89 2.40 8.34
C ILE A 19 16.57 1.70 9.67
N ASN A 20 15.42 2.04 10.24
CA ASN A 20 14.82 1.21 11.26
C ASN A 20 14.25 -0.07 10.61
N LEU A 21 14.75 -1.24 11.00
CA LEU A 21 14.36 -2.53 10.41
C LEU A 21 12.86 -2.83 10.52
N SER A 22 12.17 -2.31 11.55
CA SER A 22 10.71 -2.44 11.66
C SER A 22 9.96 -1.73 10.50
N TYR A 23 10.64 -0.84 9.78
CA TYR A 23 10.13 -0.09 8.62
C TYR A 23 10.45 -0.77 7.28
N TYR A 24 11.07 -1.95 7.32
CA TYR A 24 11.30 -2.71 6.09
C TYR A 24 9.99 -3.29 5.57
N ILE A 25 9.69 -3.04 4.30
CA ILE A 25 8.47 -3.49 3.64
C ILE A 25 8.80 -4.61 2.64
N THR A 26 8.12 -5.72 2.80
CA THR A 26 8.15 -6.85 1.87
C THR A 26 6.74 -7.23 1.47
N THR A 27 6.60 -8.11 0.49
CA THR A 27 5.29 -8.66 0.12
C THR A 27 4.64 -9.46 1.26
N ASP A 28 5.41 -9.90 2.28
CA ASP A 28 4.90 -10.74 3.37
C ASP A 28 4.29 -9.92 4.51
N ASN A 29 4.80 -8.71 4.78
CA ASN A 29 4.24 -7.83 5.79
C ASN A 29 3.25 -6.78 5.25
N MET A 30 3.03 -6.75 3.93
CA MET A 30 1.87 -6.06 3.33
C MET A 30 0.62 -6.92 3.48
N LEU A 31 -0.46 -6.34 3.99
CA LEU A 31 -1.73 -7.02 4.21
C LEU A 31 -2.54 -7.09 2.91
N GLN A 32 -3.39 -8.12 2.80
CA GLN A 32 -4.27 -8.29 1.65
C GLN A 32 -5.43 -7.29 1.68
N ASN A 33 -6.15 -7.17 0.55
CA ASN A 33 -7.37 -6.35 0.43
C ASN A 33 -7.17 -4.89 0.87
N CYS A 34 -6.02 -4.31 0.54
CA CYS A 34 -5.68 -2.91 0.85
C CYS A 34 -5.67 -2.57 2.35
N GLU A 35 -5.49 -3.55 3.24
CA GLU A 35 -5.51 -3.36 4.71
C GLU A 35 -4.20 -2.78 5.27
N GLY A 36 -3.27 -2.33 4.40
CA GLY A 36 -2.03 -1.68 4.79
C GLY A 36 -0.90 -2.67 5.11
N ILE A 37 -0.20 -2.47 6.22
CA ILE A 37 1.00 -3.22 6.59
C ILE A 37 0.99 -3.62 8.07
N ARG A 38 1.80 -4.61 8.41
CA ARG A 38 2.26 -4.88 9.77
C ARG A 38 3.76 -4.63 9.89
N ASN A 39 4.25 -4.44 11.10
CA ASN A 39 5.68 -4.29 11.34
C ASN A 39 6.46 -5.52 10.83
N TYR A 40 7.66 -5.27 10.34
CA TYR A 40 8.55 -6.34 9.92
C TYR A 40 9.23 -6.96 11.15
N GLU A 41 9.16 -8.29 11.24
CA GLU A 41 9.72 -9.07 12.37
C GLU A 41 10.82 -10.02 11.91
N GLY A 42 11.51 -9.71 10.80
CA GLY A 42 12.54 -10.56 10.23
C GLY A 42 13.91 -9.91 10.18
N SER A 43 14.85 -10.62 9.57
CA SER A 43 16.15 -10.09 9.21
C SER A 43 16.28 -10.09 7.69
N PRO A 44 16.36 -8.93 7.03
CA PRO A 44 16.54 -8.86 5.60
C PRO A 44 17.87 -9.52 5.19
N LYS A 45 17.83 -10.29 4.11
CA LYS A 45 19.03 -10.94 3.53
C LYS A 45 19.65 -10.07 2.44
N THR A 46 19.76 -8.78 2.68
CA THR A 46 20.30 -7.82 1.70
C THR A 46 20.94 -6.65 2.40
N ASP A 47 22.01 -6.14 1.85
CA ASP A 47 22.72 -4.97 2.39
C ASP A 47 22.12 -3.65 1.91
N SER A 48 21.32 -3.69 0.86
CA SER A 48 20.64 -2.49 0.34
C SER A 48 19.27 -2.80 -0.24
N MET A 49 18.35 -1.85 -0.13
CA MET A 49 16.95 -1.97 -0.50
C MET A 49 16.47 -0.73 -1.26
N ILE A 50 15.31 -0.78 -1.89
CA ILE A 50 14.69 0.39 -2.52
C ILE A 50 14.19 1.30 -1.41
N LYS A 51 14.61 2.57 -1.45
CA LYS A 51 14.17 3.59 -0.51
C LYS A 51 12.76 4.06 -0.85
N TYR A 52 11.90 4.14 0.14
CA TYR A 52 10.63 4.86 0.05
C TYR A 52 10.59 5.98 1.08
N GLN A 53 9.72 6.95 0.87
CA GLN A 53 9.48 8.06 1.77
C GLN A 53 7.99 8.29 2.00
N GLU A 54 7.68 9.15 2.93
CA GLU A 54 6.31 9.60 3.18
C GLU A 54 5.64 10.11 1.90
N ASN A 55 4.37 9.72 1.72
CA ASN A 55 3.53 9.95 0.53
C ASN A 55 3.93 9.15 -0.72
N ASP A 56 4.82 8.17 -0.61
CA ASP A 56 4.98 7.17 -1.66
C ASP A 56 3.88 6.10 -1.58
N ILE A 57 3.52 5.52 -2.72
CA ILE A 57 2.54 4.44 -2.80
C ILE A 57 3.30 3.14 -3.07
N LEU A 58 3.19 2.19 -2.16
CA LEU A 58 3.85 0.89 -2.24
C LEU A 58 2.86 -0.18 -2.67
N VAL A 59 3.18 -0.93 -3.73
CA VAL A 59 2.34 -2.00 -4.27
C VAL A 59 3.14 -3.29 -4.39
N SER A 60 2.61 -4.39 -3.89
CA SER A 60 3.22 -5.71 -4.11
C SER A 60 3.13 -6.11 -5.59
N ASN A 61 4.27 -6.40 -6.21
CA ASN A 61 4.32 -6.89 -7.58
C ASN A 61 4.09 -8.41 -7.67
N ILE A 62 4.10 -9.11 -6.54
CA ILE A 62 3.84 -10.56 -6.49
C ILE A 62 2.38 -10.80 -6.11
N ARG A 63 1.71 -11.68 -6.87
CA ARG A 63 0.31 -12.06 -6.66
C ARG A 63 -0.60 -10.84 -6.56
N PRO A 64 -0.71 -10.02 -7.63
CA PRO A 64 -1.50 -8.79 -7.61
C PRO A 64 -2.95 -9.00 -7.14
N TYR A 65 -3.53 -10.17 -7.39
CA TYR A 65 -4.87 -10.53 -6.92
C TYR A 65 -5.07 -10.49 -5.39
N LEU A 66 -3.98 -10.43 -4.61
CA LEU A 66 -4.04 -10.22 -3.16
C LEU A 66 -4.26 -8.76 -2.77
N LYS A 67 -4.22 -7.83 -3.73
CA LYS A 67 -4.49 -6.38 -3.55
C LYS A 67 -3.70 -5.77 -2.41
N LYS A 68 -2.38 -6.01 -2.40
CA LYS A 68 -1.48 -5.51 -1.36
C LYS A 68 -0.92 -4.16 -1.77
N ILE A 69 -1.42 -3.11 -1.15
CA ILE A 69 -1.04 -1.71 -1.37
C ILE A 69 -0.98 -0.97 -0.04
N TRP A 70 -0.07 0.00 0.07
CA TRP A 70 0.06 0.83 1.25
C TRP A 70 0.51 2.24 0.88
N PHE A 71 -0.09 3.24 1.53
CA PHE A 71 0.33 4.64 1.46
C PHE A 71 1.34 4.91 2.57
N ALA A 72 2.56 5.33 2.21
CA ALA A 72 3.65 5.46 3.15
C ALA A 72 3.48 6.69 4.05
N ASN A 73 3.42 6.47 5.35
CA ASN A 73 3.39 7.51 6.39
C ASN A 73 4.75 7.72 7.07
N ARG A 74 5.82 7.19 6.49
CA ARG A 74 7.20 7.26 7.00
C ARG A 74 8.21 6.92 5.91
N THR A 75 9.48 7.15 6.20
CA THR A 75 10.60 6.77 5.32
C THR A 75 11.20 5.43 5.76
N GLY A 76 11.60 4.61 4.80
CA GLY A 76 12.24 3.31 5.04
C GLY A 76 12.73 2.65 3.76
N GLY A 77 12.91 1.33 3.82
CA GLY A 77 13.34 0.52 2.69
C GLY A 77 12.36 -0.60 2.35
N CYS A 78 12.31 -1.02 1.12
CA CYS A 78 11.47 -2.14 0.70
C CYS A 78 12.20 -3.14 -0.21
N SER A 79 11.63 -4.35 -0.30
CA SER A 79 12.14 -5.39 -1.17
C SER A 79 11.94 -5.04 -2.65
N PRO A 80 12.73 -5.61 -3.57
CA PRO A 80 12.57 -5.39 -5.02
C PRO A 80 11.23 -5.86 -5.60
N ASP A 81 10.50 -6.69 -4.87
CA ASP A 81 9.18 -7.18 -5.24
C ASP A 81 8.04 -6.23 -4.83
N VAL A 82 8.38 -5.11 -4.19
CA VAL A 82 7.47 -3.99 -3.88
C VAL A 82 7.77 -2.85 -4.85
N LEU A 83 6.79 -2.42 -5.60
CA LEU A 83 6.86 -1.26 -6.48
C LEU A 83 6.58 0.00 -5.66
N VAL A 84 7.44 1.00 -5.79
CA VAL A 84 7.28 2.30 -5.12
C VAL A 84 6.92 3.33 -6.18
N PHE A 85 5.69 3.82 -6.15
CA PHE A 85 5.24 4.90 -7.00
C PHE A 85 5.37 6.23 -6.27
N ARG A 86 5.99 7.20 -6.92
CA ARG A 86 6.08 8.58 -6.44
C ARG A 86 5.43 9.53 -7.42
N VAL A 87 4.57 10.40 -6.93
CA VAL A 87 3.90 11.42 -7.71
C VAL A 87 4.93 12.43 -8.25
N LYS A 88 4.82 12.76 -9.55
CA LYS A 88 5.74 13.67 -10.26
C LYS A 88 5.56 15.12 -9.89
N ASP A 89 4.31 15.56 -9.79
CA ASP A 89 3.92 16.96 -9.60
C ASP A 89 2.83 17.05 -8.52
N LYS A 90 3.23 17.41 -7.30
CA LYS A 90 2.34 17.49 -6.15
C LYS A 90 1.38 18.69 -6.19
N GLU A 91 1.63 19.66 -7.08
CA GLU A 91 0.72 20.79 -7.28
C GLU A 91 -0.47 20.42 -8.17
N LYS A 92 -0.31 19.37 -8.99
CA LYS A 92 -1.36 18.91 -9.92
C LYS A 92 -2.02 17.60 -9.48
N TYR A 93 -1.27 16.77 -8.75
CA TYR A 93 -1.73 15.42 -8.40
C TYR A 93 -1.59 15.19 -6.91
N ASP A 94 -2.71 14.98 -6.24
CA ASP A 94 -2.74 14.59 -4.85
C ASP A 94 -2.32 13.11 -4.70
N ALA A 95 -1.32 12.84 -3.85
CA ALA A 95 -0.79 11.48 -3.72
C ALA A 95 -1.79 10.52 -3.04
N HIS A 96 -2.65 11.01 -2.12
CA HIS A 96 -3.73 10.20 -1.54
C HIS A 96 -4.79 9.86 -2.59
N PHE A 97 -5.15 10.84 -3.45
CA PHE A 97 -6.06 10.57 -4.55
C PHE A 97 -5.53 9.48 -5.47
N VAL A 98 -4.26 9.57 -5.87
CA VAL A 98 -3.63 8.52 -6.70
C VAL A 98 -3.63 7.19 -5.97
N TYR A 99 -3.30 7.15 -4.68
CA TYR A 99 -3.38 5.94 -3.88
C TYR A 99 -4.78 5.32 -3.91
N TYR A 100 -5.84 6.09 -3.64
CA TYR A 100 -7.21 5.59 -3.66
C TYR A 100 -7.64 5.11 -5.05
N ALA A 101 -7.22 5.78 -6.11
CA ALA A 101 -7.46 5.32 -7.47
C ALA A 101 -6.79 3.96 -7.75
N LEU A 102 -5.61 3.69 -7.16
CA LEU A 102 -4.91 2.41 -7.29
C LEU A 102 -5.43 1.32 -6.34
N THR A 103 -6.32 1.61 -5.39
CA THR A 103 -6.97 0.57 -4.58
C THR A 103 -8.12 -0.12 -5.30
N GLN A 104 -8.55 0.39 -6.48
CA GLN A 104 -9.65 -0.18 -7.24
C GLN A 104 -9.30 -1.56 -7.82
N ASP A 105 -10.30 -2.44 -7.91
CA ASP A 105 -10.17 -3.79 -8.45
C ASP A 105 -9.60 -3.80 -9.87
N SER A 106 -10.03 -2.85 -10.69
CA SER A 106 -9.58 -2.69 -12.08
C SER A 106 -8.07 -2.51 -12.22
N PHE A 107 -7.40 -1.87 -11.25
CA PHE A 107 -5.95 -1.74 -11.25
C PHE A 107 -5.26 -3.10 -11.04
N PHE A 108 -5.70 -3.89 -10.07
CA PHE A 108 -5.12 -5.21 -9.80
C PHE A 108 -5.45 -6.21 -10.91
N GLU A 109 -6.64 -6.12 -11.51
CA GLU A 109 -7.00 -6.88 -12.71
C GLU A 109 -6.08 -6.56 -13.87
N HIS A 110 -5.81 -5.26 -14.11
CA HIS A 110 -4.84 -4.82 -15.12
C HIS A 110 -3.43 -5.38 -14.85
N MET A 111 -2.97 -5.34 -13.59
CA MET A 111 -1.69 -5.95 -13.20
C MET A 111 -1.65 -7.46 -13.51
N MET A 112 -2.80 -8.16 -13.38
CA MET A 112 -2.90 -9.59 -13.67
C MET A 112 -2.90 -9.90 -15.17
N LEU A 113 -3.45 -9.03 -16.03
CA LEU A 113 -3.45 -9.22 -17.49
C LEU A 113 -2.03 -9.35 -18.07
N GLY A 114 -1.08 -8.58 -17.54
CA GLY A 114 0.33 -8.61 -17.94
C GLY A 114 1.20 -9.58 -17.12
N ALA A 115 0.62 -10.30 -16.16
CA ALA A 115 1.40 -11.06 -15.20
C ALA A 115 2.04 -12.32 -15.79
N LYS A 116 3.29 -12.58 -15.40
CA LYS A 116 4.07 -13.78 -15.77
C LYS A 116 4.28 -14.68 -14.56
N GLY A 117 4.23 -15.98 -14.79
CA GLY A 117 4.46 -17.01 -13.78
C GLY A 117 3.16 -17.62 -13.23
N MET A 118 3.04 -18.95 -13.25
CA MET A 118 1.80 -19.66 -12.84
C MET A 118 1.61 -19.68 -11.32
N LYS A 119 2.67 -19.97 -10.54
CA LYS A 119 2.57 -20.16 -9.08
C LYS A 119 2.70 -18.85 -8.30
N MET A 120 3.48 -17.92 -8.82
CA MET A 120 3.73 -16.59 -8.23
C MET A 120 3.71 -15.54 -9.35
N PRO A 121 2.52 -15.17 -9.84
CA PRO A 121 2.40 -14.20 -10.92
C PRO A 121 3.01 -12.85 -10.47
N ARG A 122 3.82 -12.27 -11.38
CA ARG A 122 4.37 -10.92 -11.25
C ARG A 122 3.84 -10.05 -12.35
N GLY A 123 3.33 -8.89 -12.01
CA GLY A 123 2.88 -7.88 -12.96
C GLY A 123 4.04 -7.38 -13.83
N ASP A 124 3.74 -7.05 -15.07
CA ASP A 124 4.70 -6.39 -15.96
C ASP A 124 4.78 -4.90 -15.64
N LYS A 125 5.97 -4.44 -15.21
CA LYS A 125 6.18 -3.06 -14.75
C LYS A 125 5.84 -2.00 -15.80
N ASN A 126 6.09 -2.28 -17.07
CA ASN A 126 5.78 -1.35 -18.15
C ASN A 126 4.28 -1.29 -18.41
N SER A 127 3.62 -2.46 -18.43
CA SER A 127 2.16 -2.54 -18.59
C SER A 127 1.43 -1.83 -17.44
N ILE A 128 1.92 -1.95 -16.20
CA ILE A 128 1.32 -1.28 -15.04
C ILE A 128 1.31 0.25 -15.20
N LEU A 129 2.37 0.82 -15.75
CA LEU A 129 2.45 2.28 -16.00
C LEU A 129 1.47 2.77 -17.08
N GLU A 130 0.97 1.88 -17.93
CA GLU A 130 -0.02 2.20 -18.97
C GLU A 130 -1.48 2.19 -18.45
N PHE A 131 -1.70 1.76 -17.21
CA PHE A 131 -3.04 1.79 -16.61
C PHE A 131 -3.56 3.23 -16.54
N GLU A 132 -4.82 3.43 -16.95
CA GLU A 132 -5.44 4.74 -17.02
C GLU A 132 -6.42 4.96 -15.86
N ILE A 133 -6.32 6.13 -15.24
CA ILE A 133 -7.26 6.61 -14.24
C ILE A 133 -7.83 7.97 -14.66
N PRO A 134 -9.11 8.26 -14.37
CA PRO A 134 -9.66 9.61 -14.51
C PRO A 134 -8.98 10.52 -13.48
N VAL A 135 -8.53 11.69 -13.91
CA VAL A 135 -7.86 12.67 -13.04
C VAL A 135 -8.62 13.99 -13.14
N PRO A 136 -9.44 14.32 -12.14
CA PRO A 136 -10.13 15.60 -12.07
C PRO A 136 -9.20 16.75 -11.67
N SER A 137 -9.75 17.95 -11.45
CA SER A 137 -8.99 19.10 -10.92
C SER A 137 -8.36 18.77 -9.56
N ILE A 138 -7.31 19.49 -9.16
CA ILE A 138 -6.66 19.24 -7.87
C ILE A 138 -7.63 19.48 -6.69
N GLU A 139 -8.52 20.45 -6.83
CA GLU A 139 -9.54 20.75 -5.84
C GLU A 139 -10.53 19.58 -5.69
N ASP A 140 -10.97 19.00 -6.81
CA ASP A 140 -11.85 17.81 -6.78
C ASP A 140 -11.13 16.58 -6.23
N GLN A 141 -9.83 16.39 -6.55
CA GLN A 141 -9.01 15.31 -5.97
C GLN A 141 -8.98 15.41 -4.44
N GLN A 142 -8.72 16.61 -3.91
CA GLN A 142 -8.68 16.86 -2.46
C GLN A 142 -10.05 16.66 -1.80
N GLU A 143 -11.13 17.06 -2.46
CA GLU A 143 -12.48 16.82 -1.94
C GLU A 143 -12.82 15.32 -1.91
N ILE A 144 -12.45 14.57 -2.94
CA ILE A 144 -12.59 13.11 -2.99
C ILE A 144 -11.81 12.46 -1.82
N VAL A 145 -10.56 12.84 -1.63
CA VAL A 145 -9.72 12.34 -0.52
C VAL A 145 -10.39 12.58 0.82
N LYS A 146 -10.83 13.81 1.09
CA LYS A 146 -11.50 14.17 2.34
C LYS A 146 -12.76 13.35 2.61
N GLN A 147 -13.56 13.10 1.58
CA GLN A 147 -14.76 12.26 1.71
C GLN A 147 -14.38 10.81 2.05
N ILE A 148 -13.39 10.23 1.39
CA ILE A 148 -12.94 8.86 1.65
C ILE A 148 -12.38 8.75 3.07
N GLU A 149 -11.51 9.67 3.50
CA GLU A 149 -10.91 9.68 4.84
C GLU A 149 -11.98 9.74 5.94
N THR A 150 -13.12 10.41 5.69
CA THR A 150 -14.24 10.41 6.62
C THR A 150 -14.83 9.01 6.84
N TYR A 151 -14.94 8.22 5.76
CA TYR A 151 -15.40 6.83 5.86
C TYR A 151 -14.33 5.91 6.47
N GLU A 152 -13.06 6.12 6.16
CA GLU A 152 -11.97 5.35 6.78
C GLU A 152 -11.90 5.57 8.30
N ALA A 153 -12.09 6.81 8.76
CA ALA A 153 -12.17 7.12 10.18
C ALA A 153 -13.35 6.39 10.86
N ALA A 154 -14.52 6.39 10.23
CA ALA A 154 -15.69 5.67 10.73
C ALA A 154 -15.47 4.13 10.77
N ILE A 155 -14.79 3.58 9.76
CA ILE A 155 -14.42 2.15 9.72
C ILE A 155 -13.43 1.83 10.84
N ALA A 156 -12.43 2.68 11.08
CA ALA A 156 -11.44 2.49 12.14
C ALA A 156 -12.10 2.50 13.52
N GLU A 157 -13.04 3.43 13.77
CA GLU A 157 -13.81 3.49 15.01
C GLU A 157 -14.66 2.22 15.21
N ALA A 158 -15.38 1.79 14.17
CA ALA A 158 -16.17 0.57 14.21
C ALA A 158 -15.33 -0.69 14.52
N LYS A 159 -14.14 -0.81 13.90
CA LYS A 159 -13.19 -1.89 14.20
C LYS A 159 -12.74 -1.87 15.65
N ALA A 160 -12.36 -0.71 16.20
CA ALA A 160 -11.98 -0.56 17.61
C ALA A 160 -13.09 -0.99 18.57
N VAL A 161 -14.36 -0.66 18.27
CA VAL A 161 -15.52 -1.13 19.04
C VAL A 161 -15.65 -2.65 18.97
N MET A 162 -15.50 -3.25 17.78
CA MET A 162 -15.58 -4.71 17.61
C MET A 162 -14.48 -5.44 18.40
N ASP A 163 -13.25 -4.95 18.34
CA ASP A 163 -12.12 -5.52 19.09
C ASP A 163 -12.35 -5.44 20.60
N SER A 164 -12.82 -4.28 21.11
CA SER A 164 -13.19 -4.10 22.49
C SER A 164 -14.30 -5.07 22.94
N CYS A 165 -15.29 -5.36 22.09
CA CYS A 165 -16.32 -6.33 22.39
C CYS A 165 -15.80 -7.77 22.45
N ALA A 166 -14.86 -8.13 21.58
CA ALA A 166 -14.21 -9.45 21.60
C ALA A 166 -13.45 -9.68 22.92
N GLU A 167 -12.68 -8.68 23.35
CA GLU A 167 -11.97 -8.69 24.64
C GLU A 167 -12.93 -8.85 25.84
N ARG A 168 -14.01 -8.06 25.86
CA ARG A 168 -15.03 -8.15 26.93
C ARG A 168 -15.70 -9.51 27.02
N LYS A 169 -16.01 -10.14 25.87
CA LYS A 169 -16.52 -11.52 25.83
C LYS A 169 -15.54 -12.49 26.47
N LYS A 170 -14.26 -12.38 26.15
CA LYS A 170 -13.21 -13.22 26.74
C LYS A 170 -13.13 -13.07 28.25
N MET A 171 -13.15 -11.82 28.75
CA MET A 171 -13.14 -11.54 30.18
C MET A 171 -14.35 -12.15 30.92
N VAL A 172 -15.55 -12.11 30.32
CA VAL A 172 -16.74 -12.76 30.90
C VAL A 172 -16.55 -14.25 31.02
N LEU A 173 -16.07 -14.93 29.97
CA LEU A 173 -15.80 -16.37 29.98
C LEU A 173 -14.76 -16.74 31.03
N GLU A 174 -13.66 -16.02 31.13
CA GLU A 174 -12.60 -16.24 32.11
C GLU A 174 -13.08 -16.08 33.55
N LYS A 175 -14.07 -15.22 33.78
CA LYS A 175 -14.68 -15.05 35.12
C LYS A 175 -15.55 -16.22 35.52
N TRP A 176 -16.23 -16.88 34.59
CA TRP A 176 -17.26 -17.89 34.89
C TRP A 176 -16.80 -19.33 34.65
N LEU A 177 -15.70 -19.53 33.92
CA LEU A 177 -15.16 -20.85 33.58
C LEU A 177 -13.89 -21.20 34.38
N LYS A 178 -13.65 -20.52 35.51
CA LYS A 178 -12.60 -20.86 36.48
C LYS A 178 -13.09 -21.88 37.45
#